data_8dfe0767efb78f408f12771b881a2937
#
_entry.id   8dfe0767efb78f408f12771b881a2937
#
_cell.length_a   1.000
_cell.length_b   1.000
_cell.length_c   1.000
_cell.angle_alpha   90.00
_cell.angle_beta   90.00
_cell.angle_gamma   90.00
#
_symmetry.space_group_name_H-M   'P 1'
#
loop_
_entity.id
_entity.type
_entity.pdbx_description
1 polymer ?
#
loop_
_entity_poly.entity_id
_entity_poly.type
_entity_poly.pdbx_seq_one_letter_code
_entity_poly.pdbx_strand_id
1 'polypeptide(L)'
;TVAATEVAALPHPKWLVYGTRGTFIKMDVDQQENDLKVGMFPGDEGFGQDSPADFGQLTYFNQNGDRIVKHIPTVAGDYGRVYDSAYESIINGADKLVSDEQILAVIKTLENGFSK
;
A
#
# COMPACT_ATOMS: atom_id res chain seq x y z
N THR A 1 17.51 5.07 -2.48
CA THR A 1 17.67 4.68 -3.90
C THR A 1 16.31 4.30 -4.45
N VAL A 2 15.94 4.84 -5.59
CA VAL A 2 14.74 4.47 -6.34
C VAL A 2 15.20 3.70 -7.58
N ALA A 3 14.58 2.55 -7.83
CA ALA A 3 14.84 1.74 -9.01
C ALA A 3 13.50 1.33 -9.65
N ALA A 4 13.43 1.40 -10.97
CA ALA A 4 12.30 0.93 -11.75
C ALA A 4 12.82 0.11 -12.93
N THR A 5 12.18 -1.02 -13.22
CA THR A 5 12.50 -1.85 -14.39
C THR A 5 11.25 -2.64 -14.82
N GLU A 6 11.06 -2.74 -16.12
CA GLU A 6 10.00 -3.55 -16.73
C GLU A 6 10.50 -4.91 -17.25
N VAL A 7 11.81 -5.14 -17.15
CA VAL A 7 12.48 -6.35 -17.70
C VAL A 7 13.01 -7.29 -16.63
N ALA A 8 12.65 -7.09 -15.38
CA ALA A 8 13.08 -7.97 -14.30
C ALA A 8 12.41 -9.35 -14.44
N ALA A 9 13.20 -10.41 -14.47
CA ALA A 9 12.70 -11.78 -14.50
C ALA A 9 11.99 -12.18 -13.20
N LEU A 10 12.31 -11.51 -12.08
CA LEU A 10 11.62 -11.65 -10.80
C LEU A 10 11.15 -10.28 -10.34
N PRO A 11 9.87 -10.13 -9.97
CA PRO A 11 9.37 -8.87 -9.46
C PRO A 11 10.03 -8.54 -8.11
N HIS A 12 10.32 -7.27 -7.90
CA HIS A 12 10.72 -6.80 -6.58
C HIS A 12 9.51 -6.81 -5.63
N PRO A 13 9.74 -7.06 -4.33
CA PRO A 13 8.70 -6.85 -3.35
C PRO A 13 8.14 -5.43 -3.47
N LYS A 14 6.83 -5.29 -3.36
CA LYS A 14 6.18 -3.98 -3.31
C LYS A 14 6.58 -3.21 -2.05
N TRP A 15 6.70 -3.95 -0.96
CA TRP A 15 7.17 -3.44 0.32
C TRP A 15 8.27 -4.32 0.87
N LEU A 16 9.41 -3.72 1.13
CA LEU A 16 10.54 -4.32 1.83
C LEU A 16 10.98 -3.34 2.93
N VAL A 17 10.63 -3.65 4.17
CA VAL A 17 10.90 -2.79 5.30
C VAL A 17 11.87 -3.48 6.26
N TYR A 18 13.04 -2.91 6.42
CA TYR A 18 14.03 -3.35 7.40
C TYR A 18 13.86 -2.54 8.68
N GLY A 19 13.40 -3.19 9.72
CA GLY A 19 13.33 -2.60 11.06
C GLY A 19 14.48 -3.09 11.95
N THR A 20 14.68 -2.45 13.08
CA THR A 20 15.73 -2.81 14.05
C THR A 20 15.54 -4.19 14.69
N ARG A 21 14.32 -4.74 14.65
CA ARG A 21 13.97 -6.02 15.29
C ARG A 21 13.37 -7.04 14.33
N GLY A 22 13.22 -6.70 13.05
CA GLY A 22 12.62 -7.62 12.08
C GLY A 22 12.53 -7.00 10.69
N THR A 23 12.11 -7.83 9.74
CA THR A 23 11.93 -7.47 8.34
C THR A 23 10.52 -7.81 7.92
N PHE A 24 9.85 -6.87 7.25
CA PHE A 24 8.56 -7.09 6.62
C PHE A 24 8.70 -7.09 5.11
N ILE A 25 8.08 -8.07 4.44
CA ILE A 25 8.06 -8.20 2.99
C ILE A 25 6.63 -8.40 2.53
N LYS A 26 6.19 -7.65 1.51
CA LYS A 26 4.95 -7.88 0.78
C LYS A 26 5.24 -7.80 -0.71
N MET A 27 4.86 -8.86 -1.44
CA MET A 27 5.16 -8.99 -2.87
C MET A 27 4.18 -8.20 -3.72
N ASP A 28 2.90 -8.30 -3.43
CA ASP A 28 1.84 -7.78 -4.27
C ASP A 28 1.30 -6.42 -3.87
N VAL A 29 0.56 -5.86 -4.79
CA VAL A 29 -0.17 -4.60 -4.69
C VAL A 29 -1.56 -4.81 -4.13
N ASP A 30 -2.27 -3.72 -4.05
CA ASP A 30 -3.65 -3.59 -3.65
C ASP A 30 -4.58 -4.44 -4.53
N GLN A 31 -5.33 -5.35 -3.91
CA GLN A 31 -6.24 -6.26 -4.60
C GLN A 31 -7.41 -5.53 -5.30
N GLN A 32 -7.74 -4.31 -4.88
CA GLN A 32 -8.83 -3.52 -5.48
C GLN A 32 -8.68 -3.35 -7.00
N GLU A 33 -7.45 -3.17 -7.49
CA GLU A 33 -7.22 -3.04 -8.93
C GLU A 33 -7.56 -4.33 -9.69
N ASN A 34 -7.21 -5.47 -9.12
CA ASN A 34 -7.53 -6.77 -9.72
C ASN A 34 -9.04 -7.03 -9.72
N ASP A 35 -9.70 -6.69 -8.63
CA ASP A 35 -11.15 -6.85 -8.47
C ASP A 35 -11.91 -5.98 -9.46
N LEU A 36 -11.51 -4.73 -9.63
CA LEU A 36 -12.10 -3.84 -10.65
C LEU A 36 -11.95 -4.39 -12.06
N LYS A 37 -10.82 -5.00 -12.39
CA LYS A 37 -10.57 -5.61 -13.71
C LYS A 37 -11.48 -6.80 -14.02
N VAL A 38 -11.96 -7.49 -12.99
CA VAL A 38 -12.92 -8.60 -13.14
C VAL A 38 -14.37 -8.19 -12.91
N GLY A 39 -14.64 -6.90 -12.74
CA GLY A 39 -15.97 -6.32 -12.64
C GLY A 39 -16.57 -6.29 -11.25
N MET A 40 -15.77 -6.49 -10.19
CA MET A 40 -16.20 -6.20 -8.83
C MET A 40 -16.11 -4.68 -8.55
N PHE A 41 -16.94 -4.21 -7.64
CA PHE A 41 -16.99 -2.79 -7.26
C PHE A 41 -16.80 -2.60 -5.76
N PRO A 42 -16.38 -1.40 -5.32
CA PRO A 42 -16.39 -1.04 -3.90
C PRO A 42 -17.78 -1.28 -3.28
N GLY A 43 -17.81 -2.02 -2.18
CA GLY A 43 -19.04 -2.44 -1.52
C GLY A 43 -19.46 -3.88 -1.81
N ASP A 44 -18.91 -4.53 -2.83
CA ASP A 44 -19.11 -5.96 -3.04
C ASP A 44 -18.40 -6.79 -1.95
N GLU A 45 -18.98 -7.92 -1.61
CA GLU A 45 -18.39 -8.83 -0.62
C GLU A 45 -17.02 -9.33 -1.11
N GLY A 46 -16.00 -9.14 -0.29
CA GLY A 46 -14.63 -9.56 -0.59
C GLY A 46 -13.83 -8.56 -1.42
N PHE A 47 -14.42 -7.44 -1.88
CA PHE A 47 -13.69 -6.41 -2.63
C PHE A 47 -12.47 -5.88 -1.85
N GLY A 48 -11.32 -5.79 -2.51
CA GLY A 48 -10.08 -5.25 -1.94
C GLY A 48 -9.44 -6.12 -0.87
N GLN A 49 -9.84 -7.38 -0.74
CA GLN A 49 -9.29 -8.31 0.25
C GLN A 49 -8.24 -9.22 -0.37
N ASP A 50 -7.04 -9.19 0.18
CA ASP A 50 -6.00 -10.13 -0.19
C ASP A 50 -6.34 -11.56 0.23
N SER A 51 -5.94 -12.52 -0.57
CA SER A 51 -5.93 -13.92 -0.13
C SER A 51 -4.86 -14.14 0.94
N PRO A 52 -4.97 -15.16 1.81
CA PRO A 52 -3.92 -15.47 2.78
C PRO A 52 -2.54 -15.73 2.17
N ALA A 53 -2.48 -16.14 0.89
CA ALA A 53 -1.23 -16.36 0.17
C ALA A 53 -0.49 -15.03 -0.14
N ASP A 54 -1.23 -13.93 -0.23
CA ASP A 54 -0.73 -12.60 -0.59
C ASP A 54 -0.44 -11.72 0.63
N PHE A 55 -0.65 -12.24 1.84
CA PHE A 55 -0.36 -11.51 3.08
C PHE A 55 1.12 -11.16 3.20
N GLY A 56 1.40 -10.01 3.78
CA GLY A 56 2.76 -9.61 4.09
C GLY A 56 3.41 -10.55 5.11
N GLN A 57 4.69 -10.84 4.93
CA GLN A 57 5.47 -11.69 5.84
C GLN A 57 6.34 -10.83 6.75
N LEU A 58 6.12 -10.96 8.07
CA LEU A 58 6.99 -10.39 9.10
C LEU A 58 7.91 -11.48 9.65
N THR A 59 9.21 -11.27 9.54
CA THR A 59 10.24 -12.15 10.10
C THR A 59 11.01 -11.40 11.18
N TYR A 60 11.13 -11.98 12.38
CA TYR A 60 11.89 -11.40 13.49
C TYR A 60 12.46 -12.51 14.40
N PHE A 61 13.38 -12.13 15.29
CA PHE A 61 13.86 -13.02 16.34
C PHE A 61 13.16 -12.66 17.66
N ASN A 62 12.65 -13.68 18.36
CA ASN A 62 12.06 -13.50 19.68
C ASN A 62 13.15 -13.30 20.77
N GLN A 63 12.74 -13.15 22.02
CA GLN A 63 13.67 -12.96 23.15
C GLN A 63 14.58 -14.17 23.42
N ASN A 64 14.16 -15.35 22.95
CA ASN A 64 14.94 -16.60 23.08
C ASN A 64 15.93 -16.81 21.94
N GLY A 65 15.93 -15.93 20.92
CA GLY A 65 16.74 -16.05 19.72
C GLY A 65 16.10 -16.90 18.62
N ASP A 66 14.87 -17.37 18.78
CA ASP A 66 14.18 -18.15 17.75
C ASP A 66 13.71 -17.24 16.61
N ARG A 67 13.89 -17.70 15.37
CA ARG A 67 13.37 -17.02 14.19
C ARG A 67 11.87 -17.27 14.06
N ILE A 68 11.11 -16.21 14.16
CA ILE A 68 9.64 -16.20 14.03
C ILE A 68 9.26 -15.63 12.67
N VAL A 69 8.34 -16.30 11.98
CA VAL A 69 7.72 -15.85 10.74
C VAL A 69 6.21 -15.74 10.98
N LYS A 70 5.64 -14.57 10.67
CA LYS A 70 4.20 -14.33 10.76
C LYS A 70 3.68 -13.79 9.44
N HIS A 71 2.54 -14.30 8.99
CA HIS A 71 1.76 -13.71 7.92
C HIS A 71 0.82 -12.67 8.52
N ILE A 72 0.92 -11.44 8.03
CA ILE A 72 0.16 -10.30 8.51
C ILE A 72 -0.97 -10.03 7.52
N PRO A 73 -2.23 -10.19 7.92
CA PRO A 73 -3.36 -9.85 7.06
C PRO A 73 -3.27 -8.41 6.57
N THR A 74 -3.54 -8.21 5.29
CA THR A 74 -3.61 -6.87 4.71
C THR A 74 -4.88 -6.18 5.19
N VAL A 75 -4.77 -4.92 5.54
CA VAL A 75 -5.95 -4.08 5.81
C VAL A 75 -6.65 -3.86 4.48
N ALA A 76 -7.96 -4.09 4.45
CA ALA A 76 -8.76 -3.87 3.25
C ALA A 76 -8.64 -2.40 2.80
N GLY A 77 -8.28 -2.21 1.54
CA GLY A 77 -8.28 -0.90 0.91
C GLY A 77 -9.71 -0.46 0.58
N ASP A 78 -9.88 0.83 0.31
CA ASP A 78 -11.16 1.39 -0.10
C ASP A 78 -10.93 2.66 -0.92
N TYR A 79 -10.94 2.51 -2.24
CA TYR A 79 -10.83 3.64 -3.18
C TYR A 79 -12.01 4.61 -3.07
N GLY A 80 -13.19 4.13 -2.63
CA GLY A 80 -14.39 4.94 -2.44
C GLY A 80 -14.18 6.09 -1.46
N ARG A 81 -13.38 5.87 -0.41
CA ARG A 81 -13.10 6.89 0.61
C ARG A 81 -12.49 8.18 0.05
N VAL A 82 -11.78 8.12 -1.07
CA VAL A 82 -11.22 9.33 -1.71
C VAL A 82 -12.37 10.17 -2.30
N TYR A 83 -13.32 9.51 -2.94
CA TYR A 83 -14.48 10.18 -3.53
C TYR A 83 -15.44 10.71 -2.45
N ASP A 84 -15.68 9.94 -1.41
CA ASP A 84 -16.47 10.36 -0.25
C ASP A 84 -15.84 11.60 0.41
N SER A 85 -14.53 11.59 0.62
CA SER A 85 -13.81 12.74 1.18
C SER A 85 -13.89 13.97 0.29
N ALA A 86 -13.79 13.79 -1.02
CA ALA A 86 -13.93 14.89 -1.97
C ALA A 86 -15.34 15.48 -1.92
N TYR A 87 -16.36 14.63 -1.91
CA TYR A 87 -17.76 15.07 -1.76
C TYR A 87 -17.98 15.81 -0.45
N GLU A 88 -17.61 15.25 0.68
CA GLU A 88 -17.77 15.88 1.99
C GLU A 88 -17.02 17.20 2.10
N SER A 89 -15.82 17.27 1.53
CA SER A 89 -15.03 18.50 1.52
C SER A 89 -15.69 19.62 0.69
N ILE A 90 -16.26 19.29 -0.48
CA ILE A 90 -16.88 20.25 -1.38
C ILE A 90 -18.26 20.69 -0.87
N ILE A 91 -19.09 19.77 -0.40
CA ILE A 91 -20.47 20.04 -0.03
C ILE A 91 -20.59 20.51 1.42
N ASN A 92 -19.85 19.89 2.33
CA ASN A 92 -20.00 20.09 3.77
C ASN A 92 -18.83 20.85 4.40
N GLY A 93 -17.80 21.21 3.61
CA GLY A 93 -16.61 21.90 4.13
C GLY A 93 -15.76 21.05 5.08
N ALA A 94 -15.87 19.72 5.01
CA ALA A 94 -15.07 18.82 5.83
C ALA A 94 -13.59 18.85 5.43
N ASP A 95 -12.71 18.45 6.35
CA ASP A 95 -11.28 18.32 6.06
C ASP A 95 -11.04 17.28 4.97
N LYS A 96 -10.11 17.60 4.06
CA LYS A 96 -9.69 16.66 3.02
C LYS A 96 -8.97 15.45 3.62
N LEU A 97 -9.20 14.26 3.06
CA LEU A 97 -8.46 13.02 3.43
C LEU A 97 -6.95 13.19 3.24
N VAL A 98 -6.56 13.94 2.22
CA VAL A 98 -5.16 14.30 1.94
C VAL A 98 -5.08 15.82 1.88
N SER A 99 -4.27 16.44 2.73
CA SER A 99 -4.15 17.91 2.77
C SER A 99 -3.37 18.45 1.56
N ASP A 100 -3.57 19.73 1.25
CA ASP A 100 -2.86 20.39 0.16
C ASP A 100 -1.34 20.40 0.41
N GLU A 101 -0.90 20.52 1.66
CA GLU A 101 0.52 20.44 2.04
C GLU A 101 1.11 19.05 1.76
N GLN A 102 0.35 17.99 2.02
CA GLN A 102 0.78 16.62 1.71
C GLN A 102 0.91 16.42 0.20
N ILE A 103 -0.05 16.90 -0.59
CA ILE A 103 -0.01 16.84 -2.05
C ILE A 103 1.23 17.59 -2.58
N LEU A 104 1.44 18.81 -2.11
CA LEU A 104 2.60 19.61 -2.51
C LEU A 104 3.93 18.97 -2.12
N ALA A 105 4.01 18.32 -0.95
CA ALA A 105 5.20 17.59 -0.53
C ALA A 105 5.53 16.41 -1.46
N VAL A 106 4.52 15.67 -1.90
CA VAL A 106 4.69 14.58 -2.88
C VAL A 106 5.19 15.13 -4.22
N ILE A 107 4.54 16.17 -4.75
CA ILE A 107 4.92 16.76 -6.03
C ILE A 107 6.36 17.31 -5.98
N LYS A 108 6.74 18.04 -4.94
CA LYS A 108 8.11 18.52 -4.75
C LYS A 108 9.13 17.38 -4.68
N THR A 109 8.78 16.27 -4.03
CA THR A 109 9.64 15.09 -3.95
C THR A 109 9.88 14.48 -5.34
N LEU A 110 8.83 14.39 -6.16
CA LEU A 110 8.93 13.91 -7.54
C LEU A 110 9.76 14.86 -8.40
N GLU A 111 9.51 16.16 -8.33
CA GLU A 111 10.28 17.18 -9.07
C GLU A 111 11.78 17.12 -8.74
N ASN A 112 12.14 16.97 -7.47
CA ASN A 112 13.52 16.84 -7.03
C ASN A 112 14.19 15.57 -7.59
N GLY A 113 13.42 14.51 -7.86
CA GLY A 113 13.94 13.30 -8.50
C GLY A 113 14.32 13.49 -9.97
N PHE A 114 13.76 14.49 -10.65
CA PHE A 114 14.08 14.84 -12.03
C PHE A 114 15.08 15.99 -12.15
N SER A 115 15.37 16.69 -11.05
CA SER A 115 16.37 17.76 -11.04
C SER A 115 17.76 17.13 -11.08
N LYS A 116 18.53 17.43 -12.14
CA LYS A 116 19.94 17.06 -12.28
C LYS A 116 20.82 18.06 -11.56
#